data_63aba5e556ff34fffbd638783d63dd7e
#
_entry.id   63aba5e556ff34fffbd638783d63dd7e
#
_cell.length_a   1.000
_cell.length_b   1.000
_cell.length_c   1.000
_cell.angle_alpha   90.00
_cell.angle_beta   90.00
_cell.angle_gamma   90.00
#
_symmetry.space_group_name_H-M   'P 1'
#
loop_
_entity.id
_entity.type
_entity.pdbx_description
1 polymer ?
#
loop_
_entity_poly.entity_id
_entity_poly.type
_entity_poly.pdbx_seq_one_letter_code
_entity_poly.pdbx_strand_id
1 'polypeptide(L)'
;MKVSDTFQVSDIYNARLKGIFKMDDITSTNPVAVGDEVRIEIENETENSAIITEILPRRNYINRQSPHAKHQHHIIAANVDQSILIATLKEPRTSQGFIDRFLVACEMYHVPATIIFNKADLYRKKEEEKFSGMK
;
A
#
# COMPACT_ATOMS: atom_id res chain seq x y z
N MET A 1 2.61 -26.70 26.14
CA MET A 1 2.83 -27.17 24.77
C MET A 1 3.30 -25.95 23.97
N LYS A 2 4.59 -25.86 23.70
CA LYS A 2 5.17 -24.73 22.96
C LYS A 2 5.04 -25.05 21.47
N VAL A 3 4.22 -24.30 20.77
CA VAL A 3 4.23 -24.26 19.30
C VAL A 3 5.18 -23.13 18.93
N SER A 4 6.42 -23.48 18.62
CA SER A 4 7.36 -22.59 17.98
C SER A 4 7.26 -22.83 16.48
N ASP A 5 6.27 -22.26 15.84
CA ASP A 5 6.25 -22.22 14.39
C ASP A 5 7.21 -21.13 13.95
N THR A 6 8.46 -21.53 13.74
CA THR A 6 9.42 -20.73 12.99
C THR A 6 9.01 -20.84 11.52
N PHE A 7 8.18 -19.92 11.06
CA PHE A 7 7.91 -19.79 9.63
C PHE A 7 9.22 -19.40 8.93
N GLN A 8 9.83 -20.34 8.24
CA GLN A 8 10.81 -20.01 7.22
C GLN A 8 10.04 -19.42 6.03
N VAL A 9 10.31 -18.17 5.74
CA VAL A 9 9.75 -17.43 4.61
C VAL A 9 10.32 -18.00 3.32
N SER A 10 9.67 -18.98 2.70
CA SER A 10 10.08 -19.46 1.38
C SER A 10 8.98 -20.12 0.55
N ASP A 11 7.81 -20.35 1.11
CA ASP A 11 6.78 -21.02 0.33
C ASP A 11 5.83 -20.01 -0.31
N ILE A 12 5.86 -19.94 -1.64
CA ILE A 12 4.94 -19.12 -2.43
C ILE A 12 3.79 -20.01 -2.88
N TYR A 13 2.57 -19.61 -2.51
CA TYR A 13 1.36 -20.29 -2.92
C TYR A 13 0.56 -19.47 -3.93
N ASN A 14 0.02 -20.15 -4.94
CA ASN A 14 -0.99 -19.59 -5.82
C ASN A 14 -2.35 -19.73 -5.13
N ALA A 15 -2.82 -18.66 -4.50
CA ALA A 15 -4.05 -18.71 -3.72
C ALA A 15 -5.22 -18.05 -4.47
N ARG A 16 -6.41 -18.68 -4.40
CA ARG A 16 -7.67 -18.14 -4.89
C ARG A 16 -8.60 -17.80 -3.73
N LEU A 17 -9.49 -16.84 -3.94
CA LEU A 17 -10.49 -16.49 -2.95
C LEU A 17 -11.57 -17.56 -2.85
N LYS A 18 -11.98 -17.89 -1.62
CA LYS A 18 -13.17 -18.70 -1.37
C LYS A 18 -14.40 -17.98 -1.89
N GLY A 19 -15.33 -18.72 -2.48
CA GLY A 19 -16.50 -18.13 -3.16
C GLY A 19 -17.36 -17.18 -2.31
N ILE A 20 -17.35 -17.34 -0.98
CA ILE A 20 -18.09 -16.50 -0.03
C ILE A 20 -17.70 -15.01 -0.12
N PHE A 21 -16.46 -14.69 -0.46
CA PHE A 21 -16.01 -13.30 -0.65
C PHE A 21 -16.59 -12.61 -1.90
N LYS A 22 -17.29 -13.37 -2.76
CA LYS A 22 -17.94 -12.84 -3.96
C LYS A 22 -19.40 -12.45 -3.72
N MET A 23 -19.98 -12.79 -2.57
CA MET A 23 -21.42 -12.67 -2.32
C MET A 23 -21.79 -11.52 -1.40
N ASP A 24 -20.88 -11.02 -0.58
CA ASP A 24 -21.16 -9.84 0.24
C ASP A 24 -20.97 -8.57 -0.59
N ASP A 25 -21.84 -7.59 -0.40
CA ASP A 25 -21.90 -6.23 -0.99
C ASP A 25 -20.58 -5.45 -0.89
N ILE A 26 -19.46 -6.11 -1.25
CA ILE A 26 -18.16 -5.48 -1.28
C ILE A 26 -18.14 -4.60 -2.51
N THR A 27 -18.29 -3.31 -2.31
CA THR A 27 -18.12 -2.23 -3.29
C THR A 27 -16.71 -2.20 -3.90
N SER A 28 -15.84 -3.13 -3.51
CA SER A 28 -14.48 -3.31 -4.03
C SER A 28 -14.45 -4.44 -5.06
N THR A 29 -13.90 -4.17 -6.22
CA THR A 29 -13.73 -5.14 -7.32
C THR A 29 -12.76 -6.28 -6.95
N ASN A 30 -11.90 -6.08 -5.96
CA ASN A 30 -11.00 -7.08 -5.41
C ASN A 30 -10.92 -6.92 -3.88
N PRO A 31 -11.41 -7.88 -3.09
CA PRO A 31 -11.41 -7.79 -1.64
C PRO A 31 -10.00 -7.91 -1.03
N VAL A 32 -9.04 -8.49 -1.75
CA VAL A 32 -7.65 -8.67 -1.30
C VAL A 32 -6.75 -7.65 -1.97
N ALA A 33 -5.90 -7.01 -1.20
CA ALA A 33 -4.90 -6.06 -1.65
C ALA A 33 -3.48 -6.56 -1.32
N VAL A 34 -2.49 -5.97 -1.98
CA VAL A 34 -1.08 -6.20 -1.65
C VAL A 34 -0.82 -5.80 -0.19
N GLY A 35 -0.15 -6.66 0.57
CA GLY A 35 0.15 -6.46 2.00
C GLY A 35 -0.93 -6.96 2.95
N ASP A 36 -2.05 -7.49 2.45
CA ASP A 36 -3.02 -8.15 3.33
C ASP A 36 -2.43 -9.41 3.97
N GLU A 37 -2.67 -9.55 5.26
CA GLU A 37 -2.48 -10.80 5.98
C GLU A 37 -3.72 -11.67 5.83
N VAL A 38 -3.53 -12.91 5.43
CA VAL A 38 -4.63 -13.82 5.11
C VAL A 38 -4.43 -15.19 5.76
N ARG A 39 -5.52 -15.87 6.05
CA ARG A 39 -5.49 -17.31 6.34
C ARG A 39 -5.73 -18.07 5.07
N ILE A 40 -4.94 -19.10 4.86
CA ILE A 40 -5.06 -19.98 3.71
C ILE A 40 -5.29 -21.43 4.15
N GLU A 41 -6.00 -22.17 3.33
CA GLU A 41 -6.07 -23.63 3.36
C GLU A 41 -5.33 -24.17 2.14
N ILE A 42 -4.35 -25.04 2.36
CA ILE A 42 -3.57 -25.65 1.28
C ILE A 42 -4.46 -26.70 0.59
N GLU A 43 -4.62 -26.57 -0.72
CA GLU A 43 -5.34 -27.53 -1.55
C GLU A 43 -4.41 -28.60 -2.09
N ASN A 44 -3.23 -28.21 -2.54
CA ASN A 44 -2.23 -29.12 -3.09
C ASN A 44 -0.82 -28.58 -2.81
N GLU A 45 -0.06 -29.32 -2.02
CA GLU A 45 1.32 -28.98 -1.66
C GLU A 45 2.27 -29.09 -2.85
N THR A 46 2.06 -30.04 -3.76
CA THR A 46 2.94 -30.24 -4.91
C THR A 46 2.78 -29.14 -5.96
N GLU A 47 1.62 -28.54 -6.04
CA GLU A 47 1.31 -27.43 -6.97
C GLU A 47 1.37 -26.06 -6.28
N ASN A 48 1.67 -26.03 -4.97
CA ASN A 48 1.63 -24.81 -4.17
C ASN A 48 0.31 -24.03 -4.35
N SER A 49 -0.82 -24.77 -4.32
CA SER A 49 -2.14 -24.16 -4.47
C SER A 49 -2.88 -24.07 -3.13
N ALA A 50 -3.56 -22.95 -2.91
CA ALA A 50 -4.27 -22.67 -1.67
C ALA A 50 -5.57 -21.88 -1.90
N ILE A 51 -6.43 -21.88 -0.89
CA ILE A 51 -7.64 -21.04 -0.83
C ILE A 51 -7.49 -20.04 0.30
N ILE A 52 -7.75 -18.78 0.02
CA ILE A 52 -7.87 -17.73 1.03
C ILE A 52 -9.24 -17.89 1.70
N THR A 53 -9.22 -18.18 3.00
CA THR A 53 -10.43 -18.40 3.82
C THR A 53 -10.80 -17.20 4.67
N GLU A 54 -9.82 -16.34 4.99
CA GLU A 54 -10.02 -15.14 5.81
C GLU A 54 -9.01 -14.06 5.43
N ILE A 55 -9.45 -12.80 5.46
CA ILE A 55 -8.58 -11.63 5.40
C ILE A 55 -8.54 -11.06 6.81
N LEU A 56 -7.33 -10.96 7.40
CA LEU A 56 -7.17 -10.46 8.75
C LEU A 56 -7.37 -8.93 8.81
N PRO A 57 -7.70 -8.38 9.99
CA PRO A 57 -7.86 -6.93 10.14
C PRO A 57 -6.62 -6.16 9.71
N ARG A 58 -6.82 -5.16 8.87
CA ARG A 58 -5.76 -4.28 8.38
C ARG A 58 -5.38 -3.27 9.46
N ARG A 59 -4.09 -3.07 9.66
CA ARG A 59 -3.53 -2.02 10.52
C ARG A 59 -3.73 -0.62 9.91
N ASN A 60 -3.48 -0.52 8.62
CA ASN A 60 -3.72 0.65 7.77
C ASN A 60 -3.87 0.21 6.30
N TYR A 61 -4.22 1.13 5.44
CA TYR A 61 -4.28 0.87 3.99
C TYR A 61 -4.20 2.18 3.20
N ILE A 62 -3.84 2.09 1.93
CA ILE A 62 -3.90 3.20 0.98
C ILE A 62 -5.00 2.92 -0.02
N ASN A 63 -5.87 3.90 -0.20
CA ASN A 63 -7.03 3.82 -1.06
C ASN A 63 -6.89 4.75 -2.27
N ARG A 64 -7.37 4.31 -3.43
CA ARG A 64 -7.52 5.13 -4.62
C ARG A 64 -9.00 5.24 -4.98
N GLN A 65 -9.51 6.46 -5.03
CA GLN A 65 -10.85 6.71 -5.53
C GLN A 65 -10.90 6.46 -7.04
N SER A 66 -11.87 5.65 -7.47
CA SER A 66 -12.09 5.43 -8.90
C SER A 66 -12.65 6.70 -9.56
N PRO A 67 -12.06 7.21 -10.66
CA PRO A 67 -12.59 8.38 -11.35
C PRO A 67 -13.96 8.13 -11.99
N HIS A 68 -14.36 6.88 -12.21
CA HIS A 68 -15.58 6.49 -12.92
C HIS A 68 -16.70 5.98 -12.00
N ALA A 69 -16.40 5.68 -10.74
CA ALA A 69 -17.39 5.15 -9.81
C ALA A 69 -17.21 5.80 -8.43
N LYS A 70 -18.10 6.75 -8.10
CA LYS A 70 -18.04 7.53 -6.85
C LYS A 70 -18.10 6.69 -5.58
N HIS A 71 -18.48 5.43 -5.66
CA HIS A 71 -18.65 4.52 -4.52
C HIS A 71 -17.69 3.32 -4.55
N GLN A 72 -16.84 3.19 -5.58
CA GLN A 72 -15.85 2.11 -5.64
C GLN A 72 -14.50 2.60 -5.17
N HIS A 73 -14.07 2.06 -4.05
CA HIS A 73 -12.74 2.30 -3.49
C HIS A 73 -11.85 1.11 -3.81
N HIS A 74 -10.72 1.38 -4.44
CA HIS A 74 -9.71 0.35 -4.68
C HIS A 74 -8.60 0.51 -3.65
N ILE A 75 -8.46 -0.47 -2.78
CA ILE A 75 -7.32 -0.54 -1.88
C ILE A 75 -6.09 -0.91 -2.72
N ILE A 76 -5.10 -0.03 -2.69
CA ILE A 76 -3.85 -0.20 -3.44
C ILE A 76 -2.90 -1.10 -2.65
N ALA A 77 -2.76 -0.85 -1.35
CA ALA A 77 -1.92 -1.58 -0.44
C ALA A 77 -2.48 -1.52 0.97
N ALA A 78 -2.26 -2.58 1.75
CA ALA A 78 -2.63 -2.72 3.15
C ALA A 78 -1.37 -2.96 4.00
N ASN A 79 -1.47 -2.72 5.31
CA ASN A 79 -0.42 -2.96 6.30
C ASN A 79 0.93 -2.30 5.93
N VAL A 80 0.85 -1.07 5.42
CA VAL A 80 1.98 -0.30 4.92
C VAL A 80 2.78 0.25 6.09
N ASP A 81 4.08 -0.04 6.16
CA ASP A 81 4.98 0.48 7.20
C ASP A 81 5.43 1.90 6.91
N GLN A 82 5.66 2.23 5.63
CA GLN A 82 6.14 3.53 5.20
C GLN A 82 5.72 3.82 3.76
N SER A 83 5.38 5.07 3.49
CA SER A 83 5.15 5.61 2.14
C SER A 83 6.27 6.57 1.78
N ILE A 84 6.87 6.38 0.60
CA ILE A 84 7.97 7.22 0.14
C ILE A 84 7.54 7.96 -1.13
N LEU A 85 7.57 9.28 -1.08
CA LEU A 85 7.35 10.14 -2.23
C LEU A 85 8.71 10.61 -2.79
N ILE A 86 9.02 10.23 -4.01
CA ILE A 86 10.16 10.78 -4.74
C ILE A 86 9.67 12.00 -5.52
N ALA A 87 10.11 13.17 -5.11
CA ALA A 87 9.74 14.46 -5.69
C ALA A 87 10.94 15.14 -6.36
N THR A 88 10.68 16.05 -7.28
CA THR A 88 11.70 16.86 -7.92
C THR A 88 11.28 18.33 -7.91
N LEU A 89 12.23 19.23 -7.67
CA LEU A 89 11.99 20.68 -7.70
C LEU A 89 12.02 21.23 -9.14
N LYS A 90 12.69 20.51 -10.04
CA LYS A 90 12.82 20.85 -11.47
C LYS A 90 12.80 19.59 -12.33
N GLU A 91 12.36 19.73 -13.55
CA GLU A 91 12.50 18.84 -14.72
C GLU A 91 12.20 17.35 -14.49
N PRO A 92 10.95 16.99 -14.32
CA PRO A 92 9.74 17.81 -14.19
C PRO A 92 9.55 18.26 -12.73
N ARG A 93 8.98 19.44 -12.52
CA ARG A 93 8.67 19.94 -11.18
C ARG A 93 7.48 19.17 -10.58
N THR A 94 7.66 18.59 -9.41
CA THR A 94 6.55 18.11 -8.60
C THR A 94 5.80 19.30 -7.99
N SER A 95 4.51 19.42 -8.24
CA SER A 95 3.72 20.53 -7.70
C SER A 95 3.55 20.40 -6.19
N GLN A 96 3.56 21.51 -5.49
CA GLN A 96 3.32 21.57 -4.05
C GLN A 96 1.97 20.95 -3.69
N GLY A 97 0.91 21.28 -4.42
CA GLY A 97 -0.40 20.70 -4.15
C GLY A 97 -0.50 19.18 -4.36
N PHE A 98 0.43 18.57 -5.11
CA PHE A 98 0.54 17.11 -5.15
C PHE A 98 1.17 16.57 -3.87
N ILE A 99 2.26 17.22 -3.40
CA ILE A 99 2.93 16.86 -2.16
C ILE A 99 1.96 16.98 -0.98
N ASP A 100 1.22 18.08 -0.89
CA ASP A 100 0.25 18.33 0.16
C ASP A 100 -0.84 17.23 0.19
N ARG A 101 -1.40 16.89 -0.98
CA ARG A 101 -2.41 15.81 -1.06
C ARG A 101 -1.85 14.44 -0.69
N PHE A 102 -0.60 14.17 -1.05
CA PHE A 102 0.07 12.94 -0.65
C PHE A 102 0.23 12.85 0.86
N LEU A 103 0.71 13.91 1.51
CA LEU A 103 0.89 13.96 2.95
C LEU A 103 -0.45 13.84 3.70
N VAL A 104 -1.48 14.55 3.25
CA VAL A 104 -2.83 14.45 3.83
C VAL A 104 -3.38 13.03 3.70
N ALA A 105 -3.18 12.37 2.56
CA ALA A 105 -3.61 10.99 2.38
C ALA A 105 -2.86 10.04 3.33
N CYS A 106 -1.56 10.19 3.47
CA CYS A 106 -0.76 9.38 4.40
C CYS A 106 -1.21 9.56 5.85
N GLU A 107 -1.47 10.80 6.27
CA GLU A 107 -1.97 11.11 7.62
C GLU A 107 -3.36 10.50 7.85
N MET A 108 -4.27 10.66 6.89
CA MET A 108 -5.63 10.12 6.97
C MET A 108 -5.67 8.59 7.13
N TYR A 109 -4.73 7.89 6.53
CA TYR A 109 -4.64 6.42 6.61
C TYR A 109 -3.60 5.93 7.61
N HIS A 110 -3.02 6.81 8.44
CA HIS A 110 -2.01 6.49 9.46
C HIS A 110 -0.79 5.76 8.88
N VAL A 111 -0.30 6.21 7.72
CA VAL A 111 0.89 5.69 7.06
C VAL A 111 2.03 6.69 7.22
N PRO A 112 3.15 6.33 7.89
CA PRO A 112 4.31 7.21 7.96
C PRO A 112 4.80 7.61 6.57
N ALA A 113 5.04 8.90 6.35
CA ALA A 113 5.45 9.43 5.05
C ALA A 113 6.87 9.98 5.08
N THR A 114 7.62 9.72 4.01
CA THR A 114 8.93 10.30 3.76
C THR A 114 8.96 10.92 2.38
N ILE A 115 9.49 12.14 2.26
CA ILE A 115 9.70 12.80 0.97
C ILE A 115 11.19 12.80 0.66
N ILE A 116 11.53 12.31 -0.52
CA ILE A 116 12.88 12.33 -1.07
C ILE A 116 12.93 13.29 -2.25
N PHE A 117 13.73 14.34 -2.14
CA PHE A 117 13.97 15.24 -3.26
C PHE A 117 15.10 14.70 -4.12
N ASN A 118 14.75 14.27 -5.34
CA ASN A 118 15.69 13.76 -6.33
C ASN A 118 16.23 14.91 -7.21
N LYS A 119 17.30 14.65 -7.97
CA LYS A 119 17.97 15.60 -8.87
C LYS A 119 18.50 16.85 -8.14
N ALA A 120 19.08 16.64 -6.95
CA ALA A 120 19.65 17.74 -6.16
C ALA A 120 20.77 18.52 -6.89
N ASP A 121 21.43 17.89 -7.84
CA ASP A 121 22.43 18.48 -8.73
C ASP A 121 21.89 19.63 -9.59
N LEU A 122 20.59 19.64 -9.86
CA LEU A 122 19.93 20.70 -10.64
C LEU A 122 19.50 21.90 -9.79
N TYR A 123 19.67 21.82 -8.46
CA TYR A 123 19.22 22.88 -7.55
C TYR A 123 20.31 23.96 -7.37
N ARG A 124 19.92 25.25 -7.48
CA ARG A 124 20.79 26.37 -7.11
C ARG A 124 20.68 26.62 -5.61
N LYS A 125 21.76 27.12 -4.97
CA LYS A 125 21.82 27.43 -3.52
C LYS A 125 20.60 28.20 -2.98
N LYS A 126 20.04 29.14 -3.74
CA LYS A 126 18.83 29.90 -3.36
C LYS A 126 17.55 29.05 -3.26
N GLU A 127 17.53 27.88 -3.88
CA GLU A 127 16.37 26.98 -3.85
C GLU A 127 16.49 26.00 -2.67
N GLU A 128 17.70 25.66 -2.26
CA GLU A 128 17.98 24.87 -1.05
C GLU A 128 17.55 25.61 0.23
N GLU A 129 17.78 26.92 0.31
CA GLU A 129 17.39 27.76 1.46
C GLU A 129 15.86 27.82 1.67
N LYS A 130 15.07 27.81 0.59
CA LYS A 130 13.60 27.80 0.67
C LYS A 130 13.03 26.53 1.29
N PHE A 131 13.71 25.38 1.17
CA PHE A 131 13.26 24.10 1.69
C PHE A 131 13.80 23.78 3.07
N SER A 132 14.95 24.32 3.46
CA SER A 132 15.46 24.18 4.83
C SER A 132 14.59 24.88 5.88
N GLY A 133 13.75 25.82 5.47
CA GLY A 133 12.78 26.52 6.31
C GLY A 133 11.44 25.80 6.52
N MET A 134 11.23 24.66 5.85
CA MET A 134 10.01 23.83 6.01
C MET A 134 10.25 22.67 6.98
N LYS A 135 10.66 22.99 8.22
CA LYS A 135 10.75 22.03 9.33
C LYS A 135 9.48 22.07 10.17
#